data_78cae4efa854c7164d3498349a1970dc
#
_entry.id   78cae4efa854c7164d3498349a1970dc
#
_cell.length_a   1.000
_cell.length_b   1.000
_cell.length_c   1.000
_cell.angle_alpha   90.00
_cell.angle_beta   90.00
_cell.angle_gamma   90.00
#
_symmetry.space_group_name_H-M   'P 1'
#
loop_
_entity.id
_entity.type
_entity.pdbx_description
1 polymer ?
#
loop_
_entity_poly.entity_id
_entity_poly.type
_entity_poly.pdbx_seq_one_letter_code
_entity_poly.pdbx_strand_id
1 'polypeptide(L)'
;LSELTVADIASMHQSLRGTPYNANRALGLLRAMLGWAEEWGLLERGGNPATSVRRFRETKRQRFLSRDELARLATAIDDSESERLISPHVAGAIRLLIVTGARSGEIVGMRWSDIDWDRRLLVLREHKTDNNGIKALPLNAIALDILREIPRDPENPYVITGLRQNAPLVNLQKPWRRIRKRAGLDDVRIHDLRHSFASFGVTSAASLPVIGGLLGHRSMSATSTYAH
;
A
#
# COMPACT_ATOMS: atom_id res chain seq x y z
N LEU A 1 -10.40 26.06 24.12
CA LEU A 1 -9.03 25.53 23.85
C LEU A 1 -8.09 25.81 25.02
N SER A 2 -8.26 26.94 25.72
CA SER A 2 -7.45 27.36 26.88
C SER A 2 -7.53 26.42 28.09
N GLU A 3 -8.53 25.55 28.17
CA GLU A 3 -8.72 24.59 29.27
C GLU A 3 -8.06 23.23 29.00
N LEU A 4 -7.59 22.98 27.76
CA LEU A 4 -6.98 21.71 27.41
C LEU A 4 -5.54 21.63 27.94
N THR A 5 -5.30 20.68 28.84
CA THR A 5 -4.02 20.52 29.52
C THR A 5 -3.17 19.40 28.93
N VAL A 6 -1.87 19.39 29.25
CA VAL A 6 -0.96 18.27 28.92
C VAL A 6 -1.46 16.96 29.51
N ALA A 7 -2.06 17.02 30.75
CA ALA A 7 -2.59 15.83 31.41
C ALA A 7 -3.78 15.22 30.69
N ASP A 8 -4.67 16.02 30.09
CA ASP A 8 -5.81 15.54 29.33
C ASP A 8 -5.34 14.80 28.07
N ILE A 9 -4.36 15.38 27.35
CA ILE A 9 -3.80 14.77 26.15
C ILE A 9 -3.01 13.49 26.49
N ALA A 10 -2.24 13.50 27.57
CA ALA A 10 -1.52 12.34 28.03
C ALA A 10 -2.49 11.21 28.44
N SER A 11 -3.59 11.52 29.11
CA SER A 11 -4.64 10.57 29.48
C SER A 11 -5.30 9.96 28.25
N MET A 12 -5.71 10.78 27.28
CA MET A 12 -6.25 10.31 25.99
C MET A 12 -5.23 9.40 25.28
N HIS A 13 -3.97 9.82 25.16
CA HIS A 13 -2.92 9.04 24.51
C HIS A 13 -2.68 7.72 25.24
N GLN A 14 -2.66 7.73 26.58
CA GLN A 14 -2.50 6.54 27.40
C GLN A 14 -3.68 5.56 27.28
N SER A 15 -4.91 6.04 27.12
CA SER A 15 -6.09 5.18 26.90
C SER A 15 -5.99 4.35 25.62
N LEU A 16 -5.22 4.84 24.64
CA LEU A 16 -4.95 4.16 23.36
C LEU A 16 -3.67 3.29 23.38
N ARG A 17 -3.06 3.05 24.54
CA ARG A 17 -1.80 2.31 24.68
C ARG A 17 -1.83 0.92 24.03
N GLY A 18 -2.98 0.25 24.00
CA GLY A 18 -3.16 -1.05 23.32
C GLY A 18 -2.92 -1.01 21.80
N THR A 19 -2.95 0.18 21.20
CA THR A 19 -2.69 0.40 19.78
C THR A 19 -1.70 1.56 19.57
N PRO A 20 -0.40 1.39 19.88
CA PRO A 20 0.60 2.46 19.91
C PRO A 20 0.67 3.30 18.63
N TYR A 21 0.54 2.65 17.48
CA TYR A 21 0.54 3.32 16.18
C TYR A 21 -0.64 4.30 16.03
N ASN A 22 -1.86 3.87 16.40
CA ASN A 22 -3.05 4.72 16.32
C ASN A 22 -2.98 5.84 17.37
N ALA A 23 -2.52 5.54 18.58
CA ALA A 23 -2.29 6.53 19.62
C ALA A 23 -1.35 7.65 19.15
N ASN A 24 -0.21 7.28 18.54
CA ASN A 24 0.76 8.24 18.03
C ASN A 24 0.22 9.05 16.84
N ARG A 25 -0.63 8.46 16.00
CA ARG A 25 -1.30 9.20 14.92
C ARG A 25 -2.31 10.19 15.44
N ALA A 26 -3.13 9.79 16.43
CA ALA A 26 -4.08 10.69 17.09
C ALA A 26 -3.34 11.87 17.74
N LEU A 27 -2.26 11.59 18.48
CA LEU A 27 -1.40 12.62 19.06
C LEU A 27 -0.80 13.54 17.98
N GLY A 28 -0.34 12.98 16.86
CA GLY A 28 0.22 13.76 15.74
C GLY A 28 -0.82 14.69 15.10
N LEU A 29 -2.05 14.20 14.92
CA LEU A 29 -3.14 15.00 14.40
C LEU A 29 -3.49 16.14 15.37
N LEU A 30 -3.62 15.84 16.68
CA LEU A 30 -3.92 16.83 17.69
C LEU A 30 -2.83 17.91 17.78
N ARG A 31 -1.54 17.52 17.67
CA ARG A 31 -0.43 18.49 17.59
C ARG A 31 -0.58 19.45 16.42
N ALA A 32 -0.91 18.92 15.24
CA ALA A 32 -1.09 19.74 14.05
C ALA A 32 -2.29 20.69 14.19
N MET A 33 -3.42 20.20 14.68
CA MET A 33 -4.62 21.02 14.92
C MET A 33 -4.37 22.16 15.91
N LEU A 34 -3.70 21.87 17.02
CA LEU A 34 -3.36 22.88 18.02
C LEU A 34 -2.26 23.83 17.53
N GLY A 35 -1.35 23.37 16.67
CA GLY A 35 -0.39 24.24 16.00
C GLY A 35 -1.07 25.27 15.07
N TRP A 36 -2.07 24.84 14.30
CA TRP A 36 -2.90 25.78 13.52
C TRP A 36 -3.68 26.75 14.40
N ALA A 37 -4.15 26.29 15.57
CA ALA A 37 -4.82 27.19 16.52
C ALA A 37 -3.87 28.28 17.04
N GLU A 38 -2.58 27.98 17.23
CA GLU A 38 -1.54 28.99 17.55
C GLU A 38 -1.34 29.96 16.37
N GLU A 39 -1.25 29.44 15.11
CA GLU A 39 -1.10 30.27 13.92
C GLU A 39 -2.28 31.23 13.72
N TRP A 40 -3.49 30.80 14.06
CA TRP A 40 -4.72 31.59 13.95
C TRP A 40 -5.00 32.48 15.17
N GLY A 41 -4.11 32.49 16.16
CA GLY A 41 -4.26 33.30 17.38
C GLY A 41 -5.36 32.81 18.33
N LEU A 42 -5.85 31.57 18.17
CA LEU A 42 -6.83 30.93 19.04
C LEU A 42 -6.16 30.29 20.28
N LEU A 43 -4.85 30.15 20.24
CA LEU A 43 -4.00 29.66 21.30
C LEU A 43 -2.73 30.53 21.34
N GLU A 44 -2.18 30.79 22.51
CA GLU A 44 -0.90 31.51 22.64
C GLU A 44 0.24 30.73 22.02
N ARG A 45 1.23 31.42 21.42
CA ARG A 45 2.39 30.79 20.84
C ARG A 45 3.18 30.01 21.89
N GLY A 46 3.47 28.73 21.61
CA GLY A 46 4.11 27.81 22.54
C GLY A 46 3.12 27.22 23.58
N GLY A 47 1.83 27.54 23.47
CA GLY A 47 0.76 27.02 24.32
C GLY A 47 0.22 25.64 23.90
N ASN A 48 0.74 25.02 22.88
CA ASN A 48 0.28 23.71 22.39
C ASN A 48 0.67 22.56 23.35
N PRO A 49 -0.25 22.08 24.21
CA PRO A 49 0.07 21.08 25.22
C PRO A 49 0.39 19.71 24.65
N ALA A 50 -0.02 19.42 23.41
CA ALA A 50 0.27 18.16 22.77
C ALA A 50 1.75 17.95 22.45
N THR A 51 2.55 19.03 22.36
CA THR A 51 3.99 18.96 22.09
C THR A 51 4.77 18.25 23.18
N SER A 52 4.34 18.38 24.43
CA SER A 52 4.99 17.81 25.62
C SER A 52 4.72 16.31 25.83
N VAL A 53 3.73 15.74 25.14
CA VAL A 53 3.39 14.31 25.30
C VAL A 53 4.33 13.44 24.44
N ARG A 54 5.03 12.49 25.05
CA ARG A 54 5.93 11.57 24.35
C ARG A 54 5.15 10.50 23.57
N ARG A 55 5.64 10.18 22.37
CA ARG A 55 5.10 9.06 21.56
C ARG A 55 5.46 7.71 22.17
N PHE A 56 4.58 6.74 21.99
CA PHE A 56 4.91 5.34 22.27
C PHE A 56 5.94 4.83 21.25
N ARG A 57 6.75 3.86 21.68
CA ARG A 57 7.63 3.13 20.78
C ARG A 57 6.77 2.30 19.81
N GLU A 58 7.01 2.48 18.53
CA GLU A 58 6.36 1.70 17.48
C GLU A 58 7.29 0.57 17.04
N THR A 59 6.77 -0.65 16.99
CA THR A 59 7.49 -1.77 16.40
C THR A 59 7.05 -1.88 14.94
N LYS A 60 7.97 -1.68 14.01
CA LYS A 60 7.71 -1.89 12.59
C LYS A 60 7.44 -3.38 12.37
N ARG A 61 6.28 -3.69 11.81
CA ARG A 61 5.97 -5.04 11.40
C ARG A 61 6.79 -5.37 10.14
N GLN A 62 7.52 -6.49 10.22
CA GLN A 62 8.19 -7.10 9.07
C GLN A 62 7.52 -8.44 8.80
N ARG A 63 6.86 -8.57 7.66
CA ARG A 63 6.18 -9.80 7.24
C ARG A 63 6.49 -10.04 5.78
N PHE A 64 7.20 -11.11 5.54
CA PHE A 64 7.55 -11.60 4.20
C PHE A 64 6.91 -12.97 4.01
N LEU A 65 6.40 -13.24 2.82
CA LEU A 65 5.86 -14.54 2.48
C LEU A 65 7.00 -15.48 2.08
N SER A 66 6.96 -16.72 2.57
CA SER A 66 7.83 -17.79 2.08
C SER A 66 7.38 -18.27 0.70
N ARG A 67 8.21 -19.11 0.04
CA ARG A 67 7.85 -19.72 -1.24
C ARG A 67 6.61 -20.59 -1.13
N ASP A 68 6.49 -21.36 -0.06
CA ASP A 68 5.32 -22.22 0.19
C ASP A 68 4.06 -21.41 0.46
N GLU A 69 4.18 -20.28 1.16
CA GLU A 69 3.07 -19.36 1.37
C GLU A 69 2.61 -18.71 0.06
N LEU A 70 3.54 -18.35 -0.82
CA LEU A 70 3.22 -17.84 -2.15
C LEU A 70 2.56 -18.91 -3.02
N ALA A 71 3.02 -20.16 -2.95
CA ALA A 71 2.39 -21.26 -3.67
C ALA A 71 0.95 -21.50 -3.19
N ARG A 72 0.72 -21.53 -1.87
CA ARG A 72 -0.65 -21.63 -1.32
C ARG A 72 -1.53 -20.46 -1.70
N LEU A 73 -0.96 -19.25 -1.75
CA LEU A 73 -1.67 -18.04 -2.17
C LEU A 73 -2.07 -18.13 -3.65
N ALA A 74 -1.16 -18.59 -4.52
CA ALA A 74 -1.43 -18.78 -5.95
C ALA A 74 -2.58 -19.78 -6.13
N THR A 75 -2.51 -20.96 -5.51
CA THR A 75 -3.60 -21.96 -5.55
C THR A 75 -4.92 -21.37 -5.06
N ALA A 76 -4.91 -20.62 -3.96
CA ALA A 76 -6.13 -20.02 -3.43
C ALA A 76 -6.74 -18.95 -4.36
N ILE A 77 -5.91 -18.23 -5.14
CA ILE A 77 -6.37 -17.30 -6.18
C ILE A 77 -7.02 -18.08 -7.32
N ASP A 78 -6.32 -19.10 -7.85
CA ASP A 78 -6.77 -19.90 -8.99
C ASP A 78 -8.09 -20.62 -8.69
N ASP A 79 -8.20 -21.25 -7.52
CA ASP A 79 -9.42 -21.87 -7.05
C ASP A 79 -10.57 -20.87 -6.88
N SER A 80 -10.29 -19.71 -6.27
CA SER A 80 -11.32 -18.68 -6.06
C SER A 80 -11.83 -18.09 -7.37
N GLU A 81 -10.99 -18.01 -8.40
CA GLU A 81 -11.36 -17.56 -9.73
C GLU A 81 -12.17 -18.63 -10.47
N SER A 82 -11.74 -19.89 -10.46
CA SER A 82 -12.42 -21.01 -11.09
C SER A 82 -13.81 -21.25 -10.50
N GLU A 83 -13.96 -21.11 -9.18
CA GLU A 83 -15.22 -21.17 -8.46
C GLU A 83 -16.08 -19.89 -8.60
N ARG A 84 -15.62 -18.89 -9.35
CA ARG A 84 -16.28 -17.60 -9.55
C ARG A 84 -16.56 -16.81 -8.25
N LEU A 85 -15.78 -17.04 -7.21
CA LEU A 85 -15.83 -16.29 -5.95
C LEU A 85 -15.20 -14.91 -6.05
N ILE A 86 -14.30 -14.74 -7.03
CA ILE A 86 -13.67 -13.50 -7.43
C ILE A 86 -13.73 -13.36 -8.95
N SER A 87 -13.68 -12.12 -9.44
CA SER A 87 -13.60 -11.85 -10.87
C SER A 87 -12.16 -12.01 -11.38
N PRO A 88 -11.95 -12.24 -12.70
CA PRO A 88 -10.63 -12.24 -13.33
C PRO A 88 -9.85 -10.94 -13.05
N HIS A 89 -10.53 -9.79 -12.97
CA HIS A 89 -9.90 -8.52 -12.61
C HIS A 89 -9.32 -8.52 -11.19
N VAL A 90 -10.02 -9.12 -10.24
CA VAL A 90 -9.54 -9.25 -8.85
C VAL A 90 -8.36 -10.21 -8.78
N ALA A 91 -8.44 -11.36 -9.46
CA ALA A 91 -7.36 -12.33 -9.54
C ALA A 91 -6.11 -11.70 -10.18
N GLY A 92 -6.29 -11.07 -11.35
CA GLY A 92 -5.23 -10.35 -12.06
C GLY A 92 -4.59 -9.25 -11.21
N ALA A 93 -5.39 -8.47 -10.48
CA ALA A 93 -4.86 -7.44 -9.59
C ALA A 93 -3.93 -8.01 -8.51
N ILE A 94 -4.32 -9.11 -7.88
CA ILE A 94 -3.50 -9.72 -6.81
C ILE A 94 -2.24 -10.38 -7.41
N ARG A 95 -2.36 -11.07 -8.54
CA ARG A 95 -1.21 -11.64 -9.26
C ARG A 95 -0.21 -10.54 -9.66
N LEU A 96 -0.68 -9.42 -10.20
CA LEU A 96 0.15 -8.27 -10.54
C LEU A 96 0.86 -7.68 -9.32
N LEU A 97 0.19 -7.55 -8.17
CA LEU A 97 0.83 -7.09 -6.95
C LEU A 97 1.98 -8.00 -6.49
N ILE A 98 1.83 -9.32 -6.65
CA ILE A 98 2.86 -10.31 -6.30
C ILE A 98 4.08 -10.16 -7.21
N VAL A 99 3.88 -10.01 -8.52
CA VAL A 99 4.98 -10.08 -9.50
C VAL A 99 5.63 -8.74 -9.85
N THR A 100 5.02 -7.62 -9.40
CA THR A 100 5.55 -6.27 -9.65
C THR A 100 5.97 -5.53 -8.39
N GLY A 101 5.44 -5.93 -7.24
CA GLY A 101 5.62 -5.18 -5.98
C GLY A 101 5.02 -3.77 -6.01
N ALA A 102 4.15 -3.45 -6.96
CA ALA A 102 3.48 -2.15 -7.05
C ALA A 102 2.60 -1.86 -5.82
N ARG A 103 2.23 -0.61 -5.59
CA ARG A 103 1.22 -0.29 -4.57
C ARG A 103 -0.17 -0.72 -5.05
N SER A 104 -1.03 -1.15 -4.14
CA SER A 104 -2.38 -1.60 -4.49
C SER A 104 -3.19 -0.54 -5.23
N GLY A 105 -3.06 0.73 -4.85
CA GLY A 105 -3.70 1.83 -5.57
C GLY A 105 -3.17 2.04 -6.99
N GLU A 106 -1.90 1.75 -7.24
CA GLU A 106 -1.28 1.83 -8.57
C GLU A 106 -1.84 0.77 -9.51
N ILE A 107 -2.00 -0.47 -9.02
CA ILE A 107 -2.59 -1.55 -9.81
C ILE A 107 -4.08 -1.34 -10.03
N VAL A 108 -4.82 -0.99 -8.97
CA VAL A 108 -6.28 -0.82 -9.09
C VAL A 108 -6.66 0.39 -9.95
N GLY A 109 -5.90 1.49 -9.86
CA GLY A 109 -6.13 2.71 -10.64
C GLY A 109 -5.54 2.70 -12.05
N MET A 110 -4.83 1.65 -12.43
CA MET A 110 -4.14 1.50 -13.73
C MET A 110 -5.14 1.52 -14.89
N ARG A 111 -4.82 2.29 -15.93
CA ARG A 111 -5.55 2.33 -17.19
C ARG A 111 -4.80 1.55 -18.27
N TRP A 112 -5.51 1.07 -19.27
CA TRP A 112 -4.89 0.44 -20.44
C TRP A 112 -3.92 1.38 -21.17
N SER A 113 -4.22 2.67 -21.19
CA SER A 113 -3.34 3.71 -21.77
C SER A 113 -2.06 3.97 -20.99
N ASP A 114 -1.96 3.48 -19.75
CA ASP A 114 -0.77 3.64 -18.92
C ASP A 114 0.27 2.55 -19.19
N ILE A 115 -0.08 1.53 -20.00
CA ILE A 115 0.79 0.40 -20.31
C ILE A 115 1.54 0.68 -21.61
N ASP A 116 2.86 0.88 -21.50
CA ASP A 116 3.79 0.89 -22.64
C ASP A 116 4.25 -0.55 -22.91
N TRP A 117 3.60 -1.21 -23.86
CA TRP A 117 3.85 -2.59 -24.20
C TRP A 117 5.23 -2.83 -24.82
N ASP A 118 5.73 -1.86 -25.59
CA ASP A 118 7.02 -1.95 -26.30
C ASP A 118 8.17 -1.82 -25.30
N ARG A 119 8.08 -0.86 -24.39
CA ARG A 119 9.09 -0.64 -23.35
C ARG A 119 8.86 -1.50 -22.11
N ARG A 120 7.74 -2.21 -22.03
CA ARG A 120 7.32 -3.02 -20.88
C ARG A 120 7.28 -2.21 -19.58
N LEU A 121 6.61 -1.06 -19.61
CA LEU A 121 6.49 -0.15 -18.48
C LEU A 121 5.02 0.13 -18.16
N LEU A 122 4.71 0.24 -16.87
CA LEU A 122 3.50 0.90 -16.39
C LEU A 122 3.87 2.35 -16.07
N VAL A 123 3.33 3.29 -16.84
CA VAL A 123 3.63 4.73 -16.76
C VAL A 123 2.49 5.45 -16.06
N LEU A 124 2.68 5.75 -14.79
CA LEU A 124 1.67 6.43 -13.97
C LEU A 124 1.93 7.95 -13.98
N ARG A 125 0.99 8.70 -14.53
CA ARG A 125 1.14 10.15 -14.77
C ARG A 125 0.58 11.04 -13.67
N GLU A 126 -0.29 10.52 -12.80
CA GLU A 126 -0.91 11.26 -11.70
C GLU A 126 -0.74 10.51 -10.38
N HIS A 127 0.00 11.08 -9.43
CA HIS A 127 0.12 10.56 -8.07
C HIS A 127 -0.24 11.63 -7.05
N LYS A 128 -1.14 11.29 -6.10
CA LYS A 128 -1.51 12.15 -4.96
C LYS A 128 -0.34 12.59 -4.08
N THR A 129 0.83 11.99 -4.22
CA THR A 129 2.02 12.27 -3.40
C THR A 129 3.13 12.99 -4.16
N ASP A 130 2.91 13.34 -5.43
CA ASP A 130 3.95 13.88 -6.29
C ASP A 130 3.48 15.07 -7.13
N ASN A 131 3.95 16.23 -6.73
CA ASN A 131 3.67 17.48 -7.42
C ASN A 131 4.29 17.61 -8.82
N ASN A 132 5.02 16.61 -9.39
CA ASN A 132 5.58 16.72 -10.77
C ASN A 132 6.27 15.45 -11.30
N GLY A 133 5.89 14.23 -10.96
CA GLY A 133 6.67 13.07 -11.40
C GLY A 133 5.88 11.99 -12.14
N ILE A 134 6.27 11.71 -13.37
CA ILE A 134 5.93 10.46 -14.05
C ILE A 134 6.63 9.33 -13.29
N LYS A 135 5.87 8.35 -12.83
CA LYS A 135 6.40 7.13 -12.23
C LYS A 135 6.32 6.01 -13.25
N ALA A 136 7.44 5.42 -13.61
CA ALA A 136 7.51 4.23 -14.45
C ALA A 136 7.84 3.00 -13.59
N LEU A 137 7.04 1.95 -13.71
CA LEU A 137 7.26 0.65 -13.08
C LEU A 137 7.54 -0.39 -14.17
N PRO A 138 8.65 -1.13 -14.10
CA PRO A 138 8.93 -2.20 -15.04
C PRO A 138 7.92 -3.33 -14.92
N LEU A 139 7.46 -3.82 -16.07
CA LEU A 139 6.61 -4.99 -16.21
C LEU A 139 7.45 -6.16 -16.70
N ASN A 140 7.65 -7.18 -15.87
CA ASN A 140 8.30 -8.42 -16.29
C ASN A 140 7.38 -9.23 -17.21
N ALA A 141 7.92 -10.29 -17.83
CA ALA A 141 7.17 -11.13 -18.77
C ALA A 141 5.88 -11.67 -18.14
N ILE A 142 5.94 -12.14 -16.89
CA ILE A 142 4.80 -12.69 -16.16
C ILE A 142 3.71 -11.61 -15.97
N ALA A 143 4.10 -10.38 -15.65
CA ALA A 143 3.13 -9.28 -15.50
C ALA A 143 2.43 -8.95 -16.83
N LEU A 144 3.16 -9.00 -17.95
CA LEU A 144 2.57 -8.79 -19.27
C LEU A 144 1.60 -9.90 -19.65
N ASP A 145 1.92 -11.16 -19.33
CA ASP A 145 1.04 -12.30 -19.60
C ASP A 145 -0.24 -12.19 -18.76
N ILE A 146 -0.14 -11.85 -17.46
CA ILE A 146 -1.31 -11.58 -16.62
C ILE A 146 -2.18 -10.46 -17.21
N LEU A 147 -1.57 -9.38 -17.71
CA LEU A 147 -2.29 -8.26 -18.32
C LEU A 147 -3.03 -8.66 -19.59
N ARG A 148 -2.49 -9.59 -20.39
CA ARG A 148 -3.15 -10.10 -21.61
C ARG A 148 -4.34 -11.00 -21.30
N GLU A 149 -4.31 -11.70 -20.16
CA GLU A 149 -5.39 -12.59 -19.71
C GLU A 149 -6.57 -11.85 -19.07
N ILE A 150 -6.35 -10.60 -18.57
CA ILE A 150 -7.43 -9.80 -17.98
C ILE A 150 -8.43 -9.40 -19.07
N PRO A 151 -9.74 -9.72 -18.90
CA PRO A 151 -10.76 -9.33 -19.87
C PRO A 151 -10.79 -7.81 -20.07
N ARG A 152 -10.79 -7.37 -21.32
CA ARG A 152 -10.86 -5.96 -21.66
C ARG A 152 -12.28 -5.54 -22.01
N ASP A 153 -12.80 -4.58 -21.25
CA ASP A 153 -14.04 -3.88 -21.61
C ASP A 153 -13.67 -2.63 -22.44
N PRO A 154 -14.09 -2.54 -23.71
CA PRO A 154 -13.77 -1.41 -24.57
C PRO A 154 -14.30 -0.06 -24.05
N GLU A 155 -15.39 -0.10 -23.28
CA GLU A 155 -16.00 1.10 -22.71
C GLU A 155 -15.40 1.50 -21.36
N ASN A 156 -14.54 0.66 -20.76
CA ASN A 156 -13.91 0.97 -19.49
C ASN A 156 -12.40 1.19 -19.66
N PRO A 157 -11.88 2.39 -19.38
CA PRO A 157 -10.47 2.68 -19.57
C PRO A 157 -9.55 1.97 -18.54
N TYR A 158 -10.11 1.44 -17.45
CA TYR A 158 -9.33 0.81 -16.39
C TYR A 158 -9.08 -0.67 -16.66
N VAL A 159 -7.89 -1.15 -16.27
CA VAL A 159 -7.51 -2.57 -16.37
C VAL A 159 -8.24 -3.39 -15.31
N ILE A 160 -8.30 -2.88 -14.09
CA ILE A 160 -8.93 -3.57 -12.95
C ILE A 160 -10.30 -2.95 -12.68
N THR A 161 -11.33 -3.56 -13.24
CA THR A 161 -12.70 -3.07 -13.17
C THR A 161 -13.49 -3.73 -12.03
N GLY A 162 -14.55 -3.06 -11.61
CA GLY A 162 -15.52 -3.54 -10.63
C GLY A 162 -16.94 -3.47 -11.18
N LEU A 163 -17.92 -3.36 -10.30
CA LEU A 163 -19.34 -3.30 -10.68
C LEU A 163 -19.79 -1.94 -11.24
N ARG A 164 -18.99 -0.90 -11.07
CA ARG A 164 -19.32 0.45 -11.55
C ARG A 164 -18.81 0.63 -12.97
N GLN A 165 -19.68 1.11 -13.85
CA GLN A 165 -19.29 1.48 -15.22
C GLN A 165 -18.25 2.61 -15.21
N ASN A 166 -17.32 2.57 -16.16
CA ASN A 166 -16.26 3.57 -16.36
C ASN A 166 -15.44 3.89 -15.10
N ALA A 167 -15.31 2.92 -14.19
CA ALA A 167 -14.61 3.10 -12.92
C ALA A 167 -13.71 1.89 -12.59
N PRO A 168 -12.63 2.12 -11.85
CA PRO A 168 -11.80 1.04 -11.35
C PRO A 168 -12.50 0.27 -10.23
N LEU A 169 -11.93 -0.86 -9.84
CA LEU A 169 -12.35 -1.60 -8.65
C LEU A 169 -12.18 -0.72 -7.40
N VAL A 170 -13.27 -0.53 -6.64
CA VAL A 170 -13.25 0.37 -5.47
C VAL A 170 -12.54 -0.24 -4.27
N ASN A 171 -12.67 -1.55 -4.06
CA ASN A 171 -12.18 -2.18 -2.82
C ASN A 171 -11.60 -3.57 -3.07
N LEU A 172 -10.27 -3.65 -3.12
CA LEU A 172 -9.54 -4.92 -3.21
C LEU A 172 -9.41 -5.63 -1.85
N GLN A 173 -9.63 -4.94 -0.72
CA GLN A 173 -9.44 -5.51 0.62
C GLN A 173 -10.48 -6.59 0.95
N LYS A 174 -11.72 -6.45 0.47
CA LYS A 174 -12.78 -7.44 0.74
C LYS A 174 -12.47 -8.79 0.09
N PRO A 175 -12.18 -8.88 -1.22
CA PRO A 175 -11.76 -10.14 -1.83
C PRO A 175 -10.42 -10.65 -1.28
N TRP A 176 -9.45 -9.77 -1.00
CA TRP A 176 -8.18 -10.14 -0.37
C TRP A 176 -8.36 -10.90 0.93
N ARG A 177 -9.26 -10.45 1.81
CA ARG A 177 -9.53 -11.15 3.08
C ARG A 177 -10.03 -12.58 2.88
N ARG A 178 -10.81 -12.84 1.83
CA ARG A 178 -11.30 -14.19 1.50
C ARG A 178 -10.18 -15.08 1.01
N ILE A 179 -9.38 -14.58 0.06
CA ILE A 179 -8.26 -15.31 -0.54
C ILE A 179 -7.20 -15.65 0.48
N ARG A 180 -6.74 -14.68 1.28
CA ARG A 180 -5.73 -14.94 2.31
C ARG A 180 -6.20 -15.94 3.37
N LYS A 181 -7.49 -15.90 3.76
CA LYS A 181 -8.08 -16.89 4.67
C LYS A 181 -8.06 -18.28 4.04
N ARG A 182 -8.42 -18.41 2.76
CA ARG A 182 -8.36 -19.68 2.01
C ARG A 182 -6.93 -20.23 1.93
N ALA A 183 -5.95 -19.35 1.80
CA ALA A 183 -4.53 -19.71 1.78
C ALA A 183 -3.93 -20.01 3.17
N GLY A 184 -4.68 -19.82 4.27
CA GLY A 184 -4.17 -19.93 5.63
C GLY A 184 -3.16 -18.82 5.99
N LEU A 185 -3.41 -17.59 5.50
CA LEU A 185 -2.53 -16.42 5.62
C LEU A 185 -3.26 -15.25 6.28
N ASP A 186 -4.04 -15.51 7.35
CA ASP A 186 -4.91 -14.50 7.98
C ASP A 186 -4.16 -13.28 8.52
N ASP A 187 -2.90 -13.43 8.84
CA ASP A 187 -2.03 -12.36 9.32
C ASP A 187 -1.48 -11.49 8.19
N VAL A 188 -1.49 -11.94 6.91
CA VAL A 188 -0.87 -11.24 5.79
C VAL A 188 -1.74 -10.09 5.30
N ARG A 189 -1.16 -8.90 5.18
CA ARG A 189 -1.78 -7.71 4.59
C ARG A 189 -1.44 -7.63 3.11
N ILE A 190 -2.29 -6.99 2.31
CA ILE A 190 -2.01 -6.79 0.88
C ILE A 190 -0.69 -6.06 0.62
N HIS A 191 -0.27 -5.18 1.54
CA HIS A 191 1.00 -4.46 1.43
C HIS A 191 2.22 -5.35 1.70
N ASP A 192 2.05 -6.47 2.42
CA ASP A 192 3.12 -7.42 2.69
C ASP A 192 3.56 -8.17 1.42
N LEU A 193 2.71 -8.19 0.36
CA LEU A 193 3.09 -8.70 -0.98
C LEU A 193 4.23 -7.87 -1.57
N ARG A 194 4.16 -6.54 -1.44
CA ARG A 194 5.22 -5.63 -1.88
C ARG A 194 6.50 -5.81 -1.07
N HIS A 195 6.38 -6.02 0.24
CA HIS A 195 7.53 -6.33 1.09
C HIS A 195 8.20 -7.65 0.67
N SER A 196 7.39 -8.68 0.37
CA SER A 196 7.88 -9.97 -0.10
C SER A 196 8.59 -9.86 -1.44
N PHE A 197 8.02 -9.13 -2.41
CA PHE A 197 8.66 -8.87 -3.70
C PHE A 197 10.04 -8.21 -3.52
N ALA A 198 10.13 -7.19 -2.66
CA ALA A 198 11.39 -6.52 -2.37
C ALA A 198 12.43 -7.45 -1.73
N SER A 199 12.01 -8.29 -0.79
CA SER A 199 12.88 -9.27 -0.13
C SER A 199 13.42 -10.31 -1.12
N PHE A 200 12.60 -10.82 -2.04
CA PHE A 200 13.07 -11.71 -3.11
C PHE A 200 14.06 -11.03 -4.04
N GLY A 201 13.84 -9.77 -4.38
CA GLY A 201 14.80 -8.97 -5.15
C GLY A 201 16.17 -8.91 -4.50
N VAL A 202 16.23 -8.67 -3.17
CA VAL A 202 17.49 -8.68 -2.40
C VAL A 202 18.14 -10.06 -2.42
N THR A 203 17.37 -11.11 -2.18
CA THR A 203 17.88 -12.49 -2.16
C THR A 203 18.42 -12.94 -3.53
N SER A 204 17.91 -12.36 -4.62
CA SER A 204 18.37 -12.60 -5.99
C SER A 204 19.59 -11.75 -6.39
N ALA A 205 20.33 -11.20 -5.43
CA ALA A 205 21.51 -10.37 -5.61
C ALA A 205 21.29 -9.05 -6.39
N ALA A 206 20.05 -8.58 -6.50
CA ALA A 206 19.80 -7.26 -7.04
C ALA A 206 20.24 -6.17 -6.04
N SER A 207 20.96 -5.14 -6.52
CA SER A 207 21.39 -4.06 -5.65
C SER A 207 20.21 -3.24 -5.11
N LEU A 208 20.36 -2.65 -3.92
CA LEU A 208 19.32 -1.81 -3.30
C LEU A 208 18.82 -0.67 -4.23
N PRO A 209 19.67 0.02 -5.00
CA PRO A 209 19.19 1.00 -5.99
C PRO A 209 18.29 0.39 -7.06
N VAL A 210 18.59 -0.82 -7.55
CA VAL A 210 17.76 -1.53 -8.53
C VAL A 210 16.42 -1.88 -7.93
N ILE A 211 16.39 -2.41 -6.70
CA ILE A 211 15.15 -2.72 -6.00
C ILE A 211 14.34 -1.44 -5.74
N GLY A 212 15.00 -0.36 -5.34
CA GLY A 212 14.36 0.95 -5.18
C GLY A 212 13.71 1.44 -6.46
N GLY A 213 14.40 1.30 -7.59
CA GLY A 213 13.88 1.61 -8.92
C GLY A 213 12.68 0.75 -9.29
N LEU A 214 12.76 -0.58 -9.12
CA LEU A 214 11.67 -1.53 -9.36
C LEU A 214 10.42 -1.22 -8.54
N LEU A 215 10.60 -0.78 -7.29
CA LEU A 215 9.51 -0.40 -6.41
C LEU A 215 9.04 1.06 -6.61
N GLY A 216 9.78 1.85 -7.40
CA GLY A 216 9.56 3.29 -7.57
C GLY A 216 9.72 4.04 -6.24
N HIS A 217 10.76 3.72 -5.48
CA HIS A 217 11.13 4.48 -4.29
C HIS A 217 11.95 5.71 -4.69
N ARG A 218 11.63 6.88 -4.13
CA ARG A 218 12.41 8.10 -4.34
C ARG A 218 13.59 8.27 -3.39
N SER A 219 13.57 7.60 -2.24
CA SER A 219 14.64 7.67 -1.26
C SER A 219 15.26 6.30 -0.98
N MET A 220 16.58 6.28 -0.83
CA MET A 220 17.33 5.08 -0.43
C MET A 220 16.90 4.55 0.94
N SER A 221 16.45 5.42 1.85
CA SER A 221 16.00 5.04 3.18
C SER A 221 14.73 4.15 3.15
N ALA A 222 13.87 4.32 2.14
CA ALA A 222 12.70 3.45 1.96
C ALA A 222 13.11 2.05 1.52
N THR A 223 14.21 1.92 0.79
CA THR A 223 14.71 0.63 0.27
C THR A 223 15.64 -0.06 1.27
N SER A 224 16.38 0.69 2.09
CA SER A 224 17.28 0.13 3.12
C SER A 224 16.57 -0.73 4.18
N THR A 225 15.26 -0.59 4.32
CA THR A 225 14.44 -1.45 5.18
C THR A 225 14.52 -2.94 4.79
N TYR A 226 14.97 -3.25 3.56
CA TYR A 226 15.12 -4.62 3.03
C TYR A 226 16.56 -5.13 3.04
N ALA A 227 17.52 -4.31 3.47
CA ALA A 227 18.91 -4.70 3.63
C ALA A 227 19.09 -5.39 5.00
N HIS A 228 18.93 -6.70 5.05
CA HIS A 228 19.25 -7.56 6.20
C HIS A 228 20.11 -8.72 5.77
#